data_7a2c9c6a258f47043f582f1878c8810f
#
_entry.id   7a2c9c6a258f47043f582f1878c8810f
#
_cell.length_a   1.000
_cell.length_b   1.000
_cell.length_c   1.000
_cell.angle_alpha   90.00
_cell.angle_beta   90.00
_cell.angle_gamma   90.00
#
_symmetry.space_group_name_H-M   'P 1'
#
loop_
_entity.id
_entity.type
_entity.pdbx_description
1 polymer ?
#
loop_
_entity_poly.entity_id
_entity_poly.type
_entity_poly.pdbx_seq_one_letter_code
_entity_poly.pdbx_strand_id
1 'polypeptide(L)'
;MLQYPLKWLCILWLLGQSIAQANDLPSLDIPNKLNGSNVLVLYKQDDSQSKQVAQYYAEQRHVPSSQLAAVDLPFKSKQLTSEQFSAIIQQLAPKLTDNIKVILLTWHAPYRVGCMSITSAFALGYDDKYCGQKPANTATCNPTAISPYYNDQTALLWQKYSPLRLSMMLSAETFQQAKALIDRGISADNTYPKGHAYLVRTHDRARSTRTAIFKRFAELWQQTHNIYVHFIDDSDKKTDTSIKHKKDILFYQTGLKHVPGIDTNAYLPGAIADHLTSGAGSGIERSGQMKAFRWLDSGVTGSYGAVIEPCNFPEKFPNPQILIPNYVKGDSLIEAYWKSVQQPGEGLFIGEPLARPWSKTMMSYQGHTLVIKTQELDTENNYLIEQRNSPNEQWIDTPDGITANSKDNYLEIRIQDGIAEHYRITQKPFYFGITTLPE
;
A
#
# COMPACT_ATOMS: atom_id res chain seq x y z
N MET A 1 -30.87 -71.56 33.80
CA MET A 1 -30.43 -70.17 34.22
C MET A 1 -29.96 -69.45 32.98
N LEU A 2 -30.84 -68.64 32.41
CA LEU A 2 -30.55 -67.88 31.20
C LEU A 2 -30.08 -66.52 31.60
N GLN A 3 -28.87 -66.09 31.18
CA GLN A 3 -28.36 -64.74 31.26
C GLN A 3 -28.55 -64.07 29.93
N TYR A 4 -29.28 -62.95 29.90
CA TYR A 4 -29.37 -62.00 28.75
C TYR A 4 -28.34 -60.91 28.87
N PRO A 5 -27.60 -60.54 27.81
CA PRO A 5 -26.78 -59.39 27.83
C PRO A 5 -27.55 -58.11 27.41
N LEU A 6 -27.46 -57.10 28.22
CA LEU A 6 -28.00 -55.76 28.04
C LEU A 6 -27.24 -55.05 26.86
N LYS A 7 -27.96 -54.74 25.78
CA LYS A 7 -27.45 -53.94 24.70
C LYS A 7 -27.58 -52.47 25.07
N TRP A 8 -26.44 -51.81 25.23
CA TRP A 8 -26.35 -50.35 25.33
C TRP A 8 -26.49 -49.76 23.94
N LEU A 9 -27.55 -48.99 23.67
CA LEU A 9 -27.68 -48.11 22.50
C LEU A 9 -26.96 -46.81 22.81
N CYS A 10 -25.79 -46.62 22.21
CA CYS A 10 -25.15 -45.31 22.13
C CYS A 10 -25.85 -44.46 21.05
N ILE A 11 -26.71 -43.54 21.48
CA ILE A 11 -27.24 -42.48 20.62
C ILE A 11 -26.14 -41.45 20.45
N LEU A 12 -25.46 -41.47 19.30
CA LEU A 12 -24.56 -40.40 18.85
C LEU A 12 -25.43 -39.19 18.50
N TRP A 13 -25.46 -38.21 19.38
CA TRP A 13 -25.88 -36.85 19.04
C TRP A 13 -24.79 -36.22 18.14
N LEU A 14 -25.01 -36.24 16.83
CA LEU A 14 -24.30 -35.38 15.89
C LEU A 14 -24.76 -33.95 16.14
N LEU A 15 -24.03 -33.23 16.99
CA LEU A 15 -24.04 -31.79 17.04
C LEU A 15 -23.45 -31.30 15.72
N GLY A 16 -24.35 -31.05 14.77
CA GLY A 16 -24.03 -30.26 13.59
C GLY A 16 -23.63 -28.84 14.06
N GLN A 17 -22.36 -28.65 14.31
CA GLN A 17 -21.82 -27.30 14.35
C GLN A 17 -21.91 -26.78 12.91
N SER A 18 -22.90 -25.95 12.63
CA SER A 18 -22.90 -25.06 11.50
C SER A 18 -21.66 -24.20 11.67
N ILE A 19 -20.60 -24.53 10.94
CA ILE A 19 -19.50 -23.61 10.71
C ILE A 19 -20.18 -22.47 9.94
N ALA A 20 -20.47 -21.37 10.63
CA ALA A 20 -20.81 -20.13 9.97
C ALA A 20 -19.62 -19.84 9.04
N GLN A 21 -19.83 -19.99 7.73
CA GLN A 21 -18.92 -19.43 6.76
C GLN A 21 -18.82 -17.95 7.14
N ALA A 22 -17.64 -17.52 7.52
CA ALA A 22 -17.33 -16.11 7.59
C ALA A 22 -17.62 -15.60 6.17
N ASN A 23 -18.75 -14.93 5.98
CA ASN A 23 -19.05 -14.27 4.72
C ASN A 23 -17.92 -13.27 4.53
N ASP A 24 -17.10 -13.47 3.50
CA ASP A 24 -16.08 -12.50 3.14
C ASP A 24 -16.77 -11.15 2.93
N LEU A 25 -16.24 -10.09 3.54
CA LEU A 25 -16.81 -8.77 3.39
C LEU A 25 -16.71 -8.36 1.92
N PRO A 26 -17.74 -7.71 1.36
CA PRO A 26 -17.71 -7.24 -0.01
C PRO A 26 -16.65 -6.16 -0.20
N SER A 27 -16.22 -5.94 -1.44
CA SER A 27 -15.42 -4.76 -1.75
C SER A 27 -16.29 -3.50 -1.70
N LEU A 28 -15.72 -2.40 -1.24
CA LEU A 28 -16.42 -1.13 -1.12
C LEU A 28 -15.62 -0.01 -1.79
N ASP A 29 -16.24 0.61 -2.80
CA ASP A 29 -15.73 1.80 -3.49
C ASP A 29 -16.37 3.05 -2.86
N ILE A 30 -15.53 3.90 -2.27
CA ILE A 30 -15.95 5.17 -1.66
C ILE A 30 -15.23 6.31 -2.38
N PRO A 31 -15.90 7.44 -2.65
CA PRO A 31 -15.28 8.62 -3.25
C PRO A 31 -13.96 8.99 -2.56
N ASN A 32 -12.95 9.29 -3.34
CA ASN A 32 -11.61 9.69 -2.88
C ASN A 32 -10.79 8.63 -2.10
N LYS A 33 -11.25 7.39 -2.01
CA LYS A 33 -10.53 6.27 -1.39
C LYS A 33 -10.03 5.29 -2.45
N LEU A 34 -8.72 5.01 -2.43
CA LEU A 34 -8.14 4.02 -3.34
C LEU A 34 -8.63 2.60 -3.05
N ASN A 35 -8.99 1.91 -4.11
CA ASN A 35 -9.33 0.48 -4.10
C ASN A 35 -8.88 -0.19 -5.42
N GLY A 36 -9.23 -1.46 -5.62
CA GLY A 36 -8.83 -2.20 -6.82
C GLY A 36 -9.28 -1.56 -8.14
N SER A 37 -10.42 -0.86 -8.17
CA SER A 37 -10.90 -0.20 -9.40
C SER A 37 -10.01 0.96 -9.86
N ASN A 38 -9.13 1.46 -8.99
CA ASN A 38 -8.19 2.53 -9.29
C ASN A 38 -6.79 2.04 -9.70
N VAL A 39 -6.55 0.73 -9.74
CA VAL A 39 -5.22 0.15 -9.98
C VAL A 39 -5.10 -0.38 -11.40
N LEU A 40 -4.10 0.07 -12.14
CA LEU A 40 -3.61 -0.57 -13.35
C LEU A 40 -2.45 -1.50 -12.96
N VAL A 41 -2.63 -2.81 -13.14
CA VAL A 41 -1.61 -3.82 -12.83
C VAL A 41 -0.84 -4.16 -14.09
N LEU A 42 0.46 -3.91 -14.06
CA LEU A 42 1.38 -4.19 -15.15
C LEU A 42 2.20 -5.44 -14.86
N TYR A 43 2.27 -6.34 -15.81
CA TYR A 43 3.13 -7.52 -15.73
C TYR A 43 4.06 -7.63 -16.96
N LYS A 44 5.23 -8.21 -16.74
CA LYS A 44 6.18 -8.45 -17.80
C LYS A 44 5.67 -9.57 -18.70
N GLN A 45 5.60 -9.33 -20.03
CA GLN A 45 4.92 -10.18 -21.00
C GLN A 45 5.47 -11.62 -21.00
N ASP A 46 6.78 -11.78 -21.02
CA ASP A 46 7.47 -13.07 -21.11
C ASP A 46 7.89 -13.64 -19.74
N ASP A 47 7.28 -13.16 -18.65
CA ASP A 47 7.55 -13.60 -17.28
C ASP A 47 6.29 -14.21 -16.67
N SER A 48 6.25 -15.53 -16.61
CA SER A 48 5.10 -16.28 -16.07
C SER A 48 4.85 -15.96 -14.59
N GLN A 49 5.88 -15.75 -13.78
CA GLN A 49 5.74 -15.39 -12.38
C GLN A 49 5.14 -13.98 -12.24
N SER A 50 5.63 -13.00 -13.00
CA SER A 50 5.07 -11.65 -13.03
C SER A 50 3.58 -11.66 -13.37
N LYS A 51 3.19 -12.46 -14.38
CA LYS A 51 1.78 -12.64 -14.77
C LYS A 51 0.94 -13.30 -13.65
N GLN A 52 1.45 -14.35 -13.02
CA GLN A 52 0.75 -15.02 -11.90
C GLN A 52 0.54 -14.08 -10.72
N VAL A 53 1.54 -13.27 -10.37
CA VAL A 53 1.43 -12.26 -9.31
C VAL A 53 0.37 -11.22 -9.66
N ALA A 54 0.36 -10.72 -10.90
CA ALA A 54 -0.62 -9.74 -11.37
C ALA A 54 -2.05 -10.30 -11.30
N GLN A 55 -2.26 -11.54 -11.75
CA GLN A 55 -3.56 -12.21 -11.71
C GLN A 55 -4.04 -12.42 -10.29
N TYR A 56 -3.17 -12.94 -9.42
CA TYR A 56 -3.49 -13.14 -8.01
C TYR A 56 -3.83 -11.83 -7.30
N TYR A 57 -3.03 -10.78 -7.51
CA TYR A 57 -3.32 -9.46 -6.95
C TYR A 57 -4.68 -8.93 -7.43
N ALA A 58 -4.96 -9.05 -8.73
CA ALA A 58 -6.20 -8.57 -9.30
C ALA A 58 -7.43 -9.31 -8.73
N GLU A 59 -7.33 -10.61 -8.54
CA GLU A 59 -8.37 -11.41 -7.89
C GLU A 59 -8.59 -10.96 -6.43
N GLN A 60 -7.53 -10.88 -5.64
CA GLN A 60 -7.62 -10.58 -4.21
C GLN A 60 -8.01 -9.13 -3.90
N ARG A 61 -7.67 -8.18 -4.77
CA ARG A 61 -8.00 -6.75 -4.64
C ARG A 61 -9.14 -6.30 -5.54
N HIS A 62 -9.83 -7.25 -6.20
CA HIS A 62 -10.98 -6.98 -7.07
C HIS A 62 -10.67 -5.97 -8.18
N VAL A 63 -9.48 -6.08 -8.78
CA VAL A 63 -9.10 -5.25 -9.93
C VAL A 63 -9.80 -5.76 -11.18
N PRO A 64 -10.51 -4.92 -11.94
CA PRO A 64 -11.12 -5.33 -13.21
C PRO A 64 -10.10 -5.93 -14.17
N SER A 65 -10.44 -7.02 -14.85
CA SER A 65 -9.54 -7.69 -15.81
C SER A 65 -9.06 -6.77 -16.94
N SER A 66 -9.87 -5.78 -17.32
CA SER A 66 -9.51 -4.73 -18.28
C SER A 66 -8.34 -3.85 -17.82
N GLN A 67 -8.03 -3.85 -16.51
CA GLN A 67 -6.95 -3.08 -15.89
C GLN A 67 -5.68 -3.92 -15.67
N LEU A 68 -5.58 -5.12 -16.23
CA LEU A 68 -4.34 -5.88 -16.36
C LEU A 68 -3.72 -5.60 -17.72
N ALA A 69 -2.41 -5.32 -17.75
CA ALA A 69 -1.70 -5.07 -18.99
C ALA A 69 -0.32 -5.75 -19.02
N ALA A 70 -0.05 -6.43 -20.12
CA ALA A 70 1.29 -6.93 -20.42
C ALA A 70 2.17 -5.78 -20.91
N VAL A 71 3.42 -5.78 -20.48
CA VAL A 71 4.45 -4.84 -20.95
C VAL A 71 5.62 -5.63 -21.51
N ASP A 72 6.03 -5.30 -22.74
CA ASP A 72 7.24 -5.84 -23.33
C ASP A 72 8.45 -5.12 -22.74
N LEU A 73 9.26 -5.87 -21.98
CA LEU A 73 10.42 -5.35 -21.27
C LEU A 73 11.68 -6.09 -21.74
N PRO A 74 12.82 -5.38 -21.90
CA PRO A 74 14.07 -6.01 -22.33
C PRO A 74 14.45 -7.19 -21.44
N PHE A 75 14.86 -8.29 -22.08
CA PHE A 75 15.25 -9.50 -21.38
C PHE A 75 16.50 -9.23 -20.50
N LYS A 76 16.43 -9.59 -19.22
CA LYS A 76 17.51 -9.42 -18.22
C LYS A 76 18.04 -7.99 -18.03
N SER A 77 17.38 -6.96 -18.56
CA SER A 77 17.81 -5.58 -18.33
C SER A 77 17.43 -5.13 -16.91
N LYS A 78 18.35 -4.41 -16.27
CA LYS A 78 18.12 -3.77 -14.97
C LYS A 78 17.58 -2.36 -15.10
N GLN A 79 17.70 -1.76 -16.29
CA GLN A 79 17.26 -0.40 -16.57
C GLN A 79 16.65 -0.28 -17.97
N LEU A 80 15.80 0.72 -18.14
CA LEU A 80 15.29 1.20 -19.42
C LEU A 80 16.00 2.51 -19.80
N THR A 81 16.07 2.75 -21.09
CA THR A 81 16.34 4.12 -21.59
C THR A 81 15.06 4.97 -21.52
N SER A 82 15.19 6.29 -21.66
CA SER A 82 14.05 7.21 -21.75
C SER A 82 13.14 6.90 -22.93
N GLU A 83 13.72 6.50 -24.08
CA GLU A 83 12.99 6.15 -25.30
C GLU A 83 12.18 4.86 -25.12
N GLN A 84 12.79 3.83 -24.51
CA GLN A 84 12.09 2.57 -24.18
C GLN A 84 10.93 2.83 -23.22
N PHE A 85 11.15 3.65 -22.20
CA PHE A 85 10.09 4.02 -21.28
C PHE A 85 8.96 4.80 -21.95
N SER A 86 9.30 5.77 -22.84
CA SER A 86 8.31 6.53 -23.60
C SER A 86 7.45 5.64 -24.50
N ALA A 87 8.04 4.63 -25.13
CA ALA A 87 7.30 3.65 -25.92
C ALA A 87 6.30 2.85 -25.07
N ILE A 88 6.70 2.45 -23.84
CA ILE A 88 5.81 1.77 -22.90
C ILE A 88 4.63 2.68 -22.51
N ILE A 89 4.88 3.95 -22.18
CA ILE A 89 3.81 4.90 -21.86
C ILE A 89 2.83 5.08 -23.01
N GLN A 90 3.32 5.16 -24.26
CA GLN A 90 2.48 5.23 -25.46
C GLN A 90 1.62 3.97 -25.61
N GLN A 91 2.18 2.78 -25.40
CA GLN A 91 1.43 1.52 -25.43
C GLN A 91 0.32 1.49 -24.38
N LEU A 92 0.58 2.04 -23.17
CA LEU A 92 -0.36 2.03 -22.07
C LEU A 92 -1.39 3.16 -22.12
N ALA A 93 -1.23 4.16 -22.98
CA ALA A 93 -2.10 5.34 -23.05
C ALA A 93 -3.61 5.02 -23.07
N PRO A 94 -4.11 4.02 -23.83
CA PRO A 94 -5.54 3.68 -23.84
C PRO A 94 -6.07 3.13 -22.49
N LYS A 95 -5.17 2.64 -21.62
CA LYS A 95 -5.51 2.09 -20.29
C LYS A 95 -5.33 3.12 -19.15
N LEU A 96 -4.66 4.22 -19.43
CA LEU A 96 -4.39 5.28 -18.45
C LEU A 96 -5.57 6.26 -18.35
N THR A 97 -6.76 5.73 -18.09
CA THR A 97 -7.98 6.52 -17.89
C THR A 97 -7.93 7.34 -16.60
N ASP A 98 -8.86 8.29 -16.44
CA ASP A 98 -8.96 9.13 -15.23
C ASP A 98 -9.25 8.34 -13.96
N ASN A 99 -9.85 7.16 -14.08
CA ASN A 99 -10.10 6.29 -12.93
C ASN A 99 -8.81 5.64 -12.38
N ILE A 100 -7.78 5.49 -13.20
CA ILE A 100 -6.51 4.90 -12.77
C ILE A 100 -5.72 5.93 -11.96
N LYS A 101 -5.45 5.61 -10.71
CA LYS A 101 -4.69 6.43 -9.75
C LYS A 101 -3.39 5.77 -9.32
N VAL A 102 -3.31 4.45 -9.47
CA VAL A 102 -2.15 3.63 -9.09
C VAL A 102 -1.69 2.77 -10.26
N ILE A 103 -0.39 2.74 -10.48
CA ILE A 103 0.28 1.81 -11.41
C ILE A 103 1.10 0.82 -10.58
N LEU A 104 0.69 -0.43 -10.59
CA LEU A 104 1.35 -1.52 -9.87
C LEU A 104 2.22 -2.35 -10.81
N LEU A 105 3.49 -2.54 -10.46
CA LEU A 105 4.47 -3.28 -11.25
C LEU A 105 4.73 -4.64 -10.59
N THR A 106 4.50 -5.75 -11.30
CA THR A 106 4.63 -7.10 -10.71
C THR A 106 5.92 -7.84 -11.10
N TRP A 107 6.97 -7.12 -11.45
CA TRP A 107 8.32 -7.64 -11.73
C TRP A 107 9.35 -6.98 -10.82
N HIS A 108 10.59 -7.48 -10.80
CA HIS A 108 11.68 -6.90 -10.00
C HIS A 108 12.77 -6.21 -10.86
N ALA A 109 12.79 -6.45 -12.16
CA ALA A 109 13.70 -5.82 -13.11
C ALA A 109 13.04 -5.72 -14.51
N PRO A 110 13.21 -4.58 -15.21
CA PRO A 110 13.99 -3.39 -14.84
C PRO A 110 13.42 -2.63 -13.65
N TYR A 111 14.30 -2.07 -12.82
CA TYR A 111 13.90 -1.29 -11.63
C TYR A 111 14.19 0.22 -11.75
N ARG A 112 14.78 0.68 -12.87
CA ARG A 112 15.03 2.10 -13.14
C ARG A 112 14.90 2.46 -14.61
N VAL A 113 14.67 3.76 -14.85
CA VAL A 113 14.72 4.42 -16.15
C VAL A 113 15.82 5.48 -16.05
N GLY A 114 16.93 5.32 -16.74
CA GLY A 114 18.09 6.17 -16.53
C GLY A 114 18.51 6.25 -15.05
N CYS A 115 18.45 7.44 -14.46
CA CYS A 115 18.71 7.67 -13.04
C CYS A 115 17.49 7.49 -12.14
N MET A 116 16.27 7.68 -12.66
CA MET A 116 15.05 7.57 -11.89
C MET A 116 14.72 6.12 -11.58
N SER A 117 14.12 5.86 -10.41
CA SER A 117 13.45 4.58 -10.20
C SER A 117 12.31 4.39 -11.19
N ILE A 118 12.00 3.15 -11.53
CA ILE A 118 10.88 2.88 -12.44
C ILE A 118 9.54 3.30 -11.85
N THR A 119 9.36 3.18 -10.53
CA THR A 119 8.14 3.65 -9.85
C THR A 119 8.01 5.16 -9.91
N SER A 120 9.11 5.89 -9.75
CA SER A 120 9.09 7.35 -9.85
C SER A 120 8.91 7.82 -11.31
N ALA A 121 9.47 7.12 -12.28
CA ALA A 121 9.23 7.41 -13.69
C ALA A 121 7.76 7.21 -14.09
N PHE A 122 7.11 6.14 -13.62
CA PHE A 122 5.68 5.94 -13.87
C PHE A 122 4.80 6.98 -13.17
N ALA A 123 5.19 7.45 -11.98
CA ALA A 123 4.38 8.38 -11.21
C ALA A 123 4.53 9.85 -11.65
N LEU A 124 5.75 10.26 -11.99
CA LEU A 124 6.10 11.66 -12.23
C LEU A 124 6.42 11.99 -13.69
N GLY A 125 6.48 10.95 -14.55
CA GLY A 125 7.13 11.05 -15.85
C GLY A 125 8.66 11.02 -15.71
N TYR A 126 9.37 10.55 -16.75
CA TYR A 126 10.82 10.62 -16.77
C TYR A 126 11.27 12.07 -17.03
N ASP A 127 12.06 12.62 -16.13
CA ASP A 127 12.60 13.97 -16.25
C ASP A 127 13.92 14.06 -15.43
N ASP A 128 14.97 14.57 -16.06
CA ASP A 128 16.30 14.73 -15.45
C ASP A 128 16.32 15.64 -14.23
N LYS A 129 15.29 16.46 -13.99
CA LYS A 129 15.17 17.24 -12.75
C LYS A 129 15.07 16.36 -11.49
N TYR A 130 14.66 15.11 -11.65
CA TYR A 130 14.57 14.11 -10.58
C TYR A 130 15.86 13.29 -10.40
N CYS A 131 16.96 13.66 -11.12
CA CYS A 131 18.27 13.03 -11.06
C CYS A 131 19.27 13.84 -10.27
N GLY A 132 19.89 13.26 -9.24
CA GLY A 132 20.93 13.93 -8.45
C GLY A 132 22.29 13.92 -9.10
N GLN A 133 22.55 12.97 -10.02
CA GLN A 133 23.80 12.90 -10.78
C GLN A 133 23.58 13.46 -12.19
N LYS A 134 24.28 14.54 -12.53
CA LYS A 134 24.23 15.19 -13.85
C LYS A 134 25.65 15.57 -14.32
N PRO A 135 26.12 15.02 -15.42
CA PRO A 135 25.59 13.87 -16.17
C PRO A 135 25.62 12.57 -15.36
N ALA A 136 24.87 11.58 -15.79
CA ALA A 136 24.56 10.33 -15.05
C ALA A 136 25.75 9.50 -14.53
N ASN A 137 26.98 9.85 -14.90
CA ASN A 137 28.21 9.16 -14.52
C ASN A 137 29.14 10.02 -13.64
N THR A 138 28.72 11.18 -13.16
CA THR A 138 29.51 11.99 -12.25
C THR A 138 29.20 11.62 -10.80
N ALA A 139 30.25 11.54 -9.97
CA ALA A 139 30.10 11.31 -8.51
C ALA A 139 29.56 12.57 -7.77
N THR A 140 28.79 13.41 -8.46
CA THR A 140 28.23 14.63 -7.88
C THR A 140 26.95 14.33 -7.13
N CYS A 141 26.90 14.76 -5.88
CA CYS A 141 25.73 14.63 -5.02
C CYS A 141 24.91 15.91 -5.08
N ASN A 142 23.75 15.85 -5.73
CA ASN A 142 22.83 16.97 -5.81
C ASN A 142 21.46 16.63 -5.25
N PRO A 143 20.74 17.60 -4.67
CA PRO A 143 19.31 17.47 -4.44
C PRO A 143 18.57 17.33 -5.77
N THR A 144 17.39 16.72 -5.73
CA THR A 144 16.51 16.54 -6.90
C THR A 144 15.23 17.38 -6.73
N ALA A 145 14.39 17.42 -7.77
CA ALA A 145 13.10 18.10 -7.69
C ALA A 145 12.22 17.47 -6.60
N ILE A 146 11.45 18.32 -5.95
CA ILE A 146 10.49 17.94 -4.90
C ILE A 146 9.26 17.28 -5.55
N SER A 147 8.77 16.22 -4.93
CA SER A 147 7.53 15.57 -5.34
C SER A 147 6.32 16.48 -5.09
N PRO A 148 5.40 16.62 -6.05
CA PRO A 148 4.14 17.32 -5.81
C PRO A 148 3.31 16.69 -4.69
N TYR A 149 3.48 15.38 -4.43
CA TYR A 149 2.77 14.64 -3.38
C TYR A 149 3.35 14.83 -1.97
N TYR A 150 4.55 15.44 -1.85
CA TYR A 150 5.22 15.55 -0.56
C TYR A 150 4.42 16.34 0.46
N ASN A 151 4.15 15.71 1.61
CA ASN A 151 3.43 16.28 2.75
C ASN A 151 2.06 16.89 2.40
N ASP A 152 1.44 16.42 1.31
CA ASP A 152 0.12 16.89 0.93
C ASP A 152 -0.95 16.30 1.87
N GLN A 153 -1.73 17.18 2.49
CA GLN A 153 -2.79 16.83 3.43
C GLN A 153 -4.20 16.97 2.81
N THR A 154 -4.29 17.22 1.51
CA THR A 154 -5.60 17.41 0.87
C THR A 154 -6.32 16.07 0.69
N ALA A 155 -7.61 16.04 1.03
CA ALA A 155 -8.48 14.89 0.76
C ALA A 155 -8.72 14.66 -0.75
N LEU A 156 -8.42 15.66 -1.57
CA LEU A 156 -8.65 15.65 -3.02
C LEU A 156 -7.35 15.48 -3.82
N LEU A 157 -6.40 14.69 -3.28
CA LEU A 157 -5.09 14.41 -3.88
C LEU A 157 -5.22 14.07 -5.38
N TRP A 158 -6.18 13.22 -5.73
CA TRP A 158 -6.39 12.70 -7.08
C TRP A 158 -6.92 13.74 -8.08
N GLN A 159 -7.71 14.69 -7.62
CA GLN A 159 -8.18 15.78 -8.46
C GLN A 159 -7.09 16.83 -8.66
N LYS A 160 -6.36 17.14 -7.59
CA LYS A 160 -5.31 18.18 -7.60
C LYS A 160 -4.14 17.81 -8.52
N TYR A 161 -3.76 16.54 -8.58
CA TYR A 161 -2.56 16.10 -9.31
C TYR A 161 -2.84 15.29 -10.57
N SER A 162 -4.10 15.21 -11.03
CA SER A 162 -4.41 14.60 -12.33
C SER A 162 -3.62 15.29 -13.46
N PRO A 163 -2.99 14.57 -14.40
CA PRO A 163 -3.08 13.11 -14.62
C PRO A 163 -1.99 12.27 -13.92
N LEU A 164 -1.25 12.81 -12.97
CA LEU A 164 -0.20 12.06 -12.28
C LEU A 164 -0.80 10.89 -11.48
N ARG A 165 -0.05 9.80 -11.37
CA ARG A 165 -0.48 8.56 -10.72
C ARG A 165 0.61 8.07 -9.77
N LEU A 166 0.23 7.51 -8.63
CA LEU A 166 1.21 6.86 -7.76
C LEU A 166 1.66 5.53 -8.37
N SER A 167 2.90 5.11 -8.11
CA SER A 167 3.38 3.81 -8.57
C SER A 167 4.15 3.09 -7.47
N MET A 168 4.00 1.76 -7.45
CA MET A 168 4.67 0.86 -6.52
C MET A 168 5.00 -0.46 -7.21
N MET A 169 6.06 -1.12 -6.77
CA MET A 169 6.45 -2.44 -7.24
C MET A 169 6.09 -3.50 -6.21
N LEU A 170 5.34 -4.51 -6.63
CA LEU A 170 5.01 -5.69 -5.85
C LEU A 170 5.65 -6.91 -6.52
N SER A 171 6.76 -7.35 -6.00
CA SER A 171 7.50 -8.49 -6.53
C SER A 171 8.27 -9.19 -5.42
N ALA A 172 8.66 -10.42 -5.67
CA ALA A 172 9.47 -11.25 -4.78
C ALA A 172 10.32 -12.24 -5.60
N GLU A 173 11.18 -12.99 -4.93
CA GLU A 173 12.00 -14.02 -5.56
C GLU A 173 11.15 -15.18 -6.11
N THR A 174 10.04 -15.51 -5.41
CA THR A 174 9.09 -16.55 -5.81
C THR A 174 7.63 -16.05 -5.77
N PHE A 175 6.75 -16.75 -6.50
CA PHE A 175 5.31 -16.49 -6.45
C PHE A 175 4.75 -16.62 -5.03
N GLN A 176 5.18 -17.62 -4.25
CA GLN A 176 4.71 -17.83 -2.87
C GLN A 176 5.06 -16.66 -1.95
N GLN A 177 6.23 -16.08 -2.09
CA GLN A 177 6.62 -14.89 -1.34
C GLN A 177 5.79 -13.67 -1.74
N ALA A 178 5.54 -13.47 -3.05
CA ALA A 178 4.68 -12.39 -3.53
C ALA A 178 3.22 -12.59 -3.06
N LYS A 179 2.71 -13.84 -3.11
CA LYS A 179 1.40 -14.20 -2.57
C LYS A 179 1.30 -13.87 -1.08
N ALA A 180 2.29 -14.29 -0.28
CA ALA A 180 2.32 -14.00 1.16
C ALA A 180 2.36 -12.49 1.46
N LEU A 181 3.02 -11.69 0.62
CA LEU A 181 3.02 -10.23 0.71
C LEU A 181 1.62 -9.65 0.44
N ILE A 182 0.93 -10.12 -0.60
CA ILE A 182 -0.43 -9.70 -0.94
C ILE A 182 -1.40 -10.05 0.20
N ASP A 183 -1.39 -11.32 0.64
CA ASP A 183 -2.26 -11.81 1.72
C ASP A 183 -2.04 -11.02 3.01
N ARG A 184 -0.78 -10.71 3.34
CA ARG A 184 -0.41 -9.91 4.52
C ARG A 184 -0.91 -8.48 4.41
N GLY A 185 -0.84 -7.86 3.24
CA GLY A 185 -1.38 -6.52 3.01
C GLY A 185 -2.89 -6.48 3.19
N ILE A 186 -3.60 -7.47 2.65
CA ILE A 186 -5.06 -7.61 2.79
C ILE A 186 -5.45 -7.88 4.25
N SER A 187 -4.75 -8.80 4.91
CA SER A 187 -5.03 -9.12 6.32
C SER A 187 -4.76 -7.96 7.29
N ALA A 188 -4.07 -6.93 6.83
CA ALA A 188 -3.84 -5.70 7.60
C ALA A 188 -5.06 -4.76 7.61
N ASP A 189 -5.90 -4.82 6.58
CA ASP A 189 -6.97 -3.85 6.38
C ASP A 189 -7.94 -3.81 7.55
N ASN A 190 -8.23 -2.61 8.06
CA ASN A 190 -9.18 -2.35 9.14
C ASN A 190 -8.86 -3.06 10.49
N THR A 191 -7.61 -3.46 10.73
CA THR A 191 -7.23 -4.19 11.96
C THR A 191 -6.93 -3.30 13.15
N TYR A 192 -6.63 -2.01 12.93
CA TYR A 192 -6.27 -1.03 13.97
C TYR A 192 -5.19 -1.57 14.93
N PRO A 193 -4.06 -2.06 14.41
CA PRO A 193 -3.09 -2.80 15.19
C PRO A 193 -2.45 -1.94 16.28
N LYS A 194 -2.13 -2.61 17.42
CA LYS A 194 -1.29 -2.06 18.47
C LYS A 194 0.14 -2.53 18.25
N GLY A 195 1.12 -1.64 18.32
CA GLY A 195 2.49 -2.07 18.07
C GLY A 195 3.54 -0.99 18.26
N HIS A 196 4.71 -1.29 17.76
CA HIS A 196 5.93 -0.52 18.02
C HIS A 196 6.51 0.07 16.73
N ALA A 197 6.99 1.30 16.84
CA ALA A 197 7.82 1.97 15.84
C ALA A 197 9.25 2.10 16.40
N TYR A 198 10.21 1.53 15.70
CA TYR A 198 11.62 1.61 16.05
C TYR A 198 12.36 2.52 15.06
N LEU A 199 12.92 3.60 15.57
CA LEU A 199 13.70 4.59 14.84
C LEU A 199 15.13 4.53 15.38
N VAL A 200 16.05 3.93 14.61
CA VAL A 200 17.36 3.53 15.13
C VAL A 200 18.48 4.35 14.48
N ARG A 201 19.21 5.11 15.30
CA ARG A 201 20.51 5.65 14.95
C ARG A 201 21.56 4.58 15.13
N THR A 202 22.38 4.36 14.10
CA THR A 202 23.45 3.37 14.13
C THR A 202 24.82 4.02 14.25
N HIS A 203 25.89 3.20 14.39
CA HIS A 203 27.29 3.66 14.33
C HIS A 203 27.69 4.19 12.95
N ASP A 204 26.96 3.85 11.89
CA ASP A 204 27.22 4.34 10.53
C ASP A 204 26.71 5.76 10.36
N ARG A 205 27.59 6.74 10.63
CA ARG A 205 27.25 8.17 10.57
C ARG A 205 26.75 8.58 9.19
N ALA A 206 27.34 8.04 8.14
CA ALA A 206 26.98 8.40 6.77
C ALA A 206 25.54 7.96 6.42
N ARG A 207 25.05 6.87 7.03
CA ARG A 207 23.70 6.36 6.79
C ARG A 207 22.70 6.79 7.87
N SER A 208 23.15 7.40 8.97
CA SER A 208 22.30 7.87 10.07
C SER A 208 21.85 9.32 9.95
N THR A 209 21.76 9.86 8.74
CA THR A 209 21.43 11.29 8.49
C THR A 209 20.01 11.68 8.92
N ARG A 210 19.10 10.69 9.06
CA ARG A 210 17.73 10.91 9.56
C ARG A 210 17.63 11.03 11.09
N THR A 211 18.73 10.97 11.83
CA THR A 211 18.74 10.92 13.32
C THR A 211 17.97 12.07 13.96
N ALA A 212 18.15 13.30 13.52
CA ALA A 212 17.47 14.47 14.09
C ALA A 212 15.94 14.35 13.91
N ILE A 213 15.51 13.89 12.74
CA ILE A 213 14.09 13.65 12.43
C ILE A 213 13.52 12.54 13.32
N PHE A 214 14.25 11.45 13.49
CA PHE A 214 13.86 10.31 14.34
C PHE A 214 13.67 10.71 15.80
N LYS A 215 14.67 11.40 16.36
CA LYS A 215 14.65 11.86 17.74
C LYS A 215 13.47 12.81 17.97
N ARG A 216 13.32 13.84 17.12
CA ARG A 216 12.25 14.82 17.23
C ARG A 216 10.87 14.16 17.11
N PHE A 217 10.69 13.20 16.22
CA PHE A 217 9.41 12.51 16.07
C PHE A 217 9.07 11.70 17.32
N ALA A 218 10.03 10.95 17.87
CA ALA A 218 9.80 10.18 19.09
C ALA A 218 9.48 11.06 20.31
N GLU A 219 10.09 12.25 20.40
CA GLU A 219 9.80 13.23 21.47
C GLU A 219 8.41 13.85 21.35
N LEU A 220 7.92 14.07 20.13
CA LEU A 220 6.64 14.73 19.88
C LEU A 220 5.46 13.76 19.79
N TRP A 221 5.71 12.47 19.52
CA TRP A 221 4.65 11.49 19.39
C TRP A 221 3.99 11.16 20.72
N GLN A 222 2.70 11.47 20.83
CA GLN A 222 1.93 11.30 22.08
C GLN A 222 1.36 9.88 22.25
N GLN A 223 1.97 8.86 21.67
CA GLN A 223 1.52 7.46 21.68
C GLN A 223 0.05 7.29 21.25
N THR A 224 -0.36 8.06 20.25
CA THR A 224 -1.69 7.98 19.67
C THR A 224 -1.85 6.70 18.84
N HIS A 225 -3.08 6.30 18.56
CA HIS A 225 -3.40 5.11 17.76
C HIS A 225 -2.77 3.80 18.26
N ASN A 226 -2.45 3.70 19.57
CA ASN A 226 -1.79 2.52 20.17
C ASN A 226 -0.43 2.18 19.53
N ILE A 227 0.31 3.17 19.04
CA ILE A 227 1.66 3.03 18.51
C ILE A 227 2.67 3.61 19.49
N TYR A 228 3.61 2.77 19.92
CA TYR A 228 4.68 3.12 20.83
C TYR A 228 5.95 3.41 20.03
N VAL A 229 6.36 4.68 19.97
CA VAL A 229 7.55 5.11 19.22
C VAL A 229 8.79 5.06 20.11
N HIS A 230 9.83 4.39 19.64
CA HIS A 230 11.12 4.22 20.31
C HIS A 230 12.22 4.84 19.45
N PHE A 231 12.90 5.86 19.94
CA PHE A 231 14.18 6.28 19.40
C PHE A 231 15.28 5.53 20.14
N ILE A 232 16.12 4.81 19.36
CA ILE A 232 17.26 4.06 19.88
C ILE A 232 18.53 4.70 19.32
N ASP A 233 19.41 5.15 20.23
CA ASP A 233 20.74 5.65 19.87
C ASP A 233 21.80 4.58 20.15
N ASP A 234 22.18 3.88 19.12
CA ASP A 234 23.23 2.85 19.14
C ASP A 234 24.54 3.35 18.50
N SER A 235 24.74 4.66 18.41
CA SER A 235 25.91 5.26 17.75
C SER A 235 27.25 4.89 18.38
N ASP A 236 27.28 4.54 19.66
CA ASP A 236 28.48 4.14 20.39
C ASP A 236 28.84 2.67 20.21
N LYS A 237 27.91 1.87 19.70
CA LYS A 237 28.15 0.46 19.41
C LYS A 237 28.97 0.32 18.13
N LYS A 238 30.07 -0.41 18.19
CA LYS A 238 30.91 -0.67 17.01
C LYS A 238 30.28 -1.66 16.04
N THR A 239 29.42 -2.54 16.52
CA THR A 239 28.75 -3.59 15.76
C THR A 239 27.34 -3.78 16.31
N ASP A 240 26.48 -4.40 15.48
CA ASP A 240 25.15 -4.89 15.91
C ASP A 240 24.16 -3.80 16.35
N THR A 241 24.10 -2.72 15.58
CA THR A 241 23.21 -1.59 15.83
C THR A 241 21.85 -1.81 15.17
N SER A 242 21.18 -2.89 15.52
CA SER A 242 19.85 -3.27 15.03
C SER A 242 19.00 -3.85 16.15
N ILE A 243 17.69 -3.79 15.99
CA ILE A 243 16.78 -4.48 16.92
C ILE A 243 16.67 -5.96 16.55
N LYS A 244 16.56 -6.82 17.56
CA LYS A 244 16.41 -8.27 17.42
C LYS A 244 15.38 -8.81 18.40
N HIS A 245 14.72 -9.91 18.01
CA HIS A 245 13.75 -10.63 18.84
C HIS A 245 12.61 -9.72 19.37
N LYS A 246 12.27 -8.64 18.63
CA LYS A 246 11.16 -7.77 18.94
C LYS A 246 9.88 -8.31 18.29
N LYS A 247 8.76 -8.07 18.96
CA LYS A 247 7.42 -8.44 18.48
C LYS A 247 6.58 -7.19 18.23
N ASP A 248 5.49 -7.38 17.52
CA ASP A 248 4.48 -6.37 17.25
C ASP A 248 5.06 -5.10 16.59
N ILE A 249 6.00 -5.30 15.65
CA ILE A 249 6.63 -4.19 14.95
C ILE A 249 5.72 -3.72 13.82
N LEU A 250 5.41 -2.44 13.82
CA LEU A 250 4.68 -1.74 12.76
C LEU A 250 5.59 -0.87 11.90
N PHE A 251 6.61 -0.26 12.52
CA PHE A 251 7.55 0.59 11.79
C PHE A 251 8.97 0.33 12.25
N TYR A 252 9.89 0.20 11.29
CA TYR A 252 11.32 0.11 11.58
C TYR A 252 12.12 0.90 10.55
N GLN A 253 12.70 2.01 10.96
CA GLN A 253 13.57 2.83 10.12
C GLN A 253 14.98 2.96 10.73
N THR A 254 16.00 2.81 9.88
CA THR A 254 17.40 2.86 10.30
C THR A 254 18.32 3.31 9.17
N GLY A 255 19.62 3.30 9.38
CA GLY A 255 20.64 3.56 8.38
C GLY A 255 21.83 2.64 8.54
N LEU A 256 21.95 1.63 7.68
CA LEU A 256 23.07 0.67 7.65
C LEU A 256 23.24 0.10 6.24
N LYS A 257 24.46 -0.33 5.91
CA LYS A 257 24.72 -1.09 4.69
C LYS A 257 24.01 -2.45 4.70
N HIS A 258 23.99 -3.13 5.85
CA HIS A 258 23.28 -4.36 6.13
C HIS A 258 22.64 -4.26 7.52
N VAL A 259 21.38 -4.55 7.64
CA VAL A 259 20.65 -4.58 8.91
C VAL A 259 20.56 -6.03 9.37
N PRO A 260 21.35 -6.43 10.36
CA PRO A 260 21.35 -7.80 10.85
C PRO A 260 20.10 -8.10 11.68
N GLY A 261 19.70 -9.37 11.71
CA GLY A 261 18.65 -9.85 12.61
C GLY A 261 17.23 -9.44 12.26
N ILE A 262 16.98 -8.90 11.06
CA ILE A 262 15.61 -8.53 10.64
C ILE A 262 14.66 -9.74 10.66
N ASP A 263 15.17 -10.93 10.33
CA ASP A 263 14.40 -12.18 10.32
C ASP A 263 14.14 -12.75 11.74
N THR A 264 14.72 -12.17 12.78
CA THR A 264 14.47 -12.57 14.19
C THR A 264 13.31 -11.80 14.82
N ASN A 265 12.79 -10.82 14.14
CA ASN A 265 11.72 -9.96 14.59
C ASN A 265 10.37 -10.45 14.07
N ALA A 266 9.29 -10.13 14.77
CA ALA A 266 7.92 -10.36 14.33
C ALA A 266 7.27 -9.04 13.93
N TYR A 267 6.88 -8.94 12.66
CA TYR A 267 6.22 -7.79 12.09
C TYR A 267 4.71 -8.04 12.00
N LEU A 268 3.93 -7.03 12.33
CA LEU A 268 2.47 -7.09 12.16
C LEU A 268 2.09 -6.90 10.68
N PRO A 269 0.98 -7.47 10.22
CA PRO A 269 0.41 -7.13 8.92
C PRO A 269 0.27 -5.61 8.76
N GLY A 270 0.64 -5.09 7.60
CA GLY A 270 0.69 -3.65 7.35
C GLY A 270 1.99 -2.96 7.80
N ALA A 271 2.95 -3.68 8.38
CA ALA A 271 4.22 -3.09 8.82
C ALA A 271 5.03 -2.49 7.68
N ILE A 272 5.73 -1.40 7.99
CA ILE A 272 6.60 -0.65 7.08
C ILE A 272 8.01 -0.61 7.64
N ALA A 273 9.03 -0.95 6.82
CA ALA A 273 10.42 -0.81 7.23
C ALA A 273 11.32 -0.40 6.07
N ASP A 274 12.33 0.40 6.38
CA ASP A 274 13.36 0.81 5.43
C ASP A 274 14.71 1.07 6.11
N HIS A 275 15.75 1.06 5.30
CA HIS A 275 17.09 1.46 5.74
C HIS A 275 17.75 2.36 4.71
N LEU A 276 18.36 3.43 5.17
CA LEU A 276 19.15 4.30 4.32
C LEU A 276 20.44 3.60 3.92
N THR A 277 20.59 3.32 2.62
CA THR A 277 21.82 2.88 1.98
C THR A 277 21.74 3.13 0.47
N SER A 278 22.88 3.14 -0.22
CA SER A 278 22.96 3.64 -1.61
C SER A 278 22.26 2.78 -2.66
N GLY A 279 22.05 1.51 -2.44
CA GLY A 279 21.57 0.58 -3.47
C GLY A 279 20.50 -0.39 -3.01
N ALA A 280 19.71 -0.03 -1.99
CA ALA A 280 18.66 -0.91 -1.49
C ALA A 280 17.56 -1.22 -2.51
N GLY A 281 17.24 -0.29 -3.41
CA GLY A 281 16.23 -0.45 -4.46
C GLY A 281 16.75 -1.14 -5.74
N SER A 282 18.04 -1.48 -5.82
CA SER A 282 18.66 -2.00 -7.04
C SER A 282 18.51 -3.51 -7.20
N GLY A 283 17.27 -4.00 -7.36
CA GLY A 283 16.98 -5.42 -7.60
C GLY A 283 16.83 -6.25 -6.33
N ILE A 284 16.75 -7.57 -6.50
CA ILE A 284 16.53 -8.56 -5.43
C ILE A 284 17.79 -9.37 -5.10
N GLU A 285 18.88 -9.20 -5.82
CA GLU A 285 20.10 -9.98 -5.63
C GLU A 285 20.67 -9.77 -4.22
N ARG A 286 21.12 -10.84 -3.59
CA ARG A 286 21.64 -10.83 -2.21
C ARG A 286 23.09 -10.32 -2.09
N SER A 287 23.72 -9.93 -3.19
CA SER A 287 25.08 -9.40 -3.23
C SER A 287 25.14 -7.90 -2.95
N GLY A 288 26.26 -7.42 -2.44
CA GLY A 288 26.52 -6.00 -2.18
C GLY A 288 25.82 -5.48 -0.93
N GLN A 289 25.10 -4.36 -1.02
CA GLN A 289 24.32 -3.80 0.08
C GLN A 289 22.99 -4.54 0.23
N MET A 290 22.44 -4.59 1.45
CA MET A 290 21.13 -5.22 1.68
C MET A 290 20.06 -4.56 0.80
N LYS A 291 19.26 -5.39 0.16
CA LYS A 291 18.17 -4.92 -0.69
C LYS A 291 16.89 -4.67 0.11
N ALA A 292 16.11 -3.69 -0.30
CA ALA A 292 14.83 -3.36 0.35
C ALA A 292 13.84 -4.55 0.32
N PHE A 293 13.91 -5.40 -0.69
CA PHE A 293 13.12 -6.64 -0.79
C PHE A 293 13.34 -7.59 0.39
N ARG A 294 14.51 -7.55 1.06
CA ARG A 294 14.77 -8.35 2.27
C ARG A 294 13.81 -8.02 3.42
N TRP A 295 13.32 -6.80 3.50
CA TRP A 295 12.28 -6.43 4.45
C TRP A 295 10.96 -7.15 4.16
N LEU A 296 10.57 -7.25 2.88
CA LEU A 296 9.35 -7.97 2.48
C LEU A 296 9.47 -9.47 2.80
N ASP A 297 10.64 -10.06 2.56
CA ASP A 297 10.94 -11.47 2.91
C ASP A 297 10.82 -11.71 4.42
N SER A 298 11.22 -10.75 5.26
CA SER A 298 11.14 -10.88 6.73
C SER A 298 9.77 -10.62 7.33
N GLY A 299 8.74 -10.32 6.51
CA GLY A 299 7.37 -10.15 6.96
C GLY A 299 6.84 -8.71 6.94
N VAL A 300 7.59 -7.75 6.41
CA VAL A 300 7.17 -6.36 6.25
C VAL A 300 6.27 -6.22 5.01
N THR A 301 5.27 -5.34 5.07
CA THR A 301 4.29 -5.14 3.98
C THR A 301 4.73 -4.09 2.97
N GLY A 302 5.54 -3.12 3.40
CA GLY A 302 6.08 -2.10 2.52
C GLY A 302 7.50 -1.68 2.87
N SER A 303 8.31 -1.36 1.85
CA SER A 303 9.68 -0.90 2.00
C SER A 303 10.06 0.11 0.92
N TYR A 304 11.26 0.67 1.04
CA TYR A 304 11.78 1.70 0.15
C TYR A 304 13.30 1.58 0.02
N GLY A 305 13.83 1.90 -1.16
CA GLY A 305 15.29 1.92 -1.35
C GLY A 305 15.72 2.65 -2.60
N ALA A 306 16.89 3.29 -2.57
CA ALA A 306 17.45 3.97 -3.72
C ALA A 306 17.96 2.99 -4.79
N VAL A 307 17.77 3.32 -6.07
CA VAL A 307 18.22 2.51 -7.24
C VAL A 307 19.58 2.95 -7.76
N ILE A 308 20.03 4.11 -7.35
CA ILE A 308 21.33 4.71 -7.67
C ILE A 308 21.83 5.44 -6.42
N GLU A 309 23.12 5.82 -6.37
CA GLU A 309 23.69 6.56 -5.23
C GLU A 309 22.86 7.85 -4.95
N PRO A 310 22.07 7.88 -3.85
CA PRO A 310 21.22 9.03 -3.55
C PRO A 310 22.00 10.14 -2.83
N CYS A 311 23.27 9.87 -2.46
CA CYS A 311 23.98 10.60 -1.44
C CYS A 311 23.23 10.63 -0.10
N ASN A 312 23.76 11.14 0.94
CA ASN A 312 23.16 11.05 2.27
C ASN A 312 22.07 12.10 2.54
N PHE A 313 21.27 12.45 1.54
CA PHE A 313 20.16 13.40 1.68
C PHE A 313 18.96 12.70 2.37
N PRO A 314 18.60 13.11 3.60
CA PRO A 314 17.41 12.55 4.27
C PRO A 314 16.11 12.79 3.49
N GLU A 315 16.03 13.83 2.68
CA GLU A 315 14.90 14.20 1.82
C GLU A 315 14.61 13.15 0.73
N LYS A 316 15.59 12.32 0.40
CA LYS A 316 15.47 11.22 -0.55
C LYS A 316 14.95 9.91 0.09
N PHE A 317 14.62 9.94 1.37
CA PHE A 317 14.16 8.78 2.14
C PHE A 317 12.86 9.08 2.89
N PRO A 318 12.05 8.05 3.23
CA PRO A 318 10.80 8.25 3.95
C PRO A 318 11.00 8.96 5.28
N ASN A 319 10.27 10.04 5.49
CA ASN A 319 10.24 10.82 6.72
C ASN A 319 9.18 10.25 7.67
N PRO A 320 9.52 9.71 8.84
CA PRO A 320 8.56 9.14 9.78
C PRO A 320 7.54 10.16 10.30
N GLN A 321 7.89 11.45 10.37
CA GLN A 321 6.98 12.52 10.80
C GLN A 321 5.80 12.72 9.82
N ILE A 322 5.92 12.23 8.59
CA ILE A 322 4.89 12.28 7.57
C ILE A 322 4.30 10.90 7.31
N LEU A 323 5.17 9.89 7.16
CA LEU A 323 4.77 8.51 6.86
C LEU A 323 3.80 7.95 7.91
N ILE A 324 4.22 7.95 9.17
CA ILE A 324 3.46 7.31 10.25
C ILE A 324 2.12 8.03 10.50
N PRO A 325 2.08 9.36 10.68
CA PRO A 325 0.80 10.05 10.89
C PRO A 325 -0.21 9.90 9.75
N ASN A 326 0.24 9.94 8.48
CA ASN A 326 -0.68 9.78 7.36
C ASN A 326 -1.23 8.35 7.27
N TYR A 327 -0.37 7.33 7.46
CA TYR A 327 -0.80 5.94 7.44
C TYR A 327 -1.81 5.62 8.54
N VAL A 328 -1.56 6.08 9.78
CA VAL A 328 -2.50 5.87 10.91
C VAL A 328 -3.76 6.73 10.83
N LYS A 329 -3.76 7.78 10.02
CA LYS A 329 -4.96 8.58 9.71
C LYS A 329 -5.84 7.96 8.63
N GLY A 330 -5.41 6.84 8.03
CA GLY A 330 -6.19 6.07 7.07
C GLY A 330 -5.74 6.17 5.62
N ASP A 331 -4.60 6.77 5.32
CA ASP A 331 -3.99 6.63 3.99
C ASP A 331 -3.67 5.16 3.72
N SER A 332 -3.73 4.74 2.47
CA SER A 332 -3.13 3.48 2.05
C SER A 332 -1.60 3.53 2.12
N LEU A 333 -0.96 2.37 2.12
CA LEU A 333 0.49 2.27 2.17
C LEU A 333 1.18 3.11 1.09
N ILE A 334 0.66 3.06 -0.14
CA ILE A 334 1.25 3.85 -1.25
C ILE A 334 1.07 5.35 -1.05
N GLU A 335 -0.09 5.82 -0.56
CA GLU A 335 -0.34 7.24 -0.29
C GLU A 335 0.60 7.75 0.80
N ALA A 336 0.68 7.06 1.92
CA ALA A 336 1.55 7.43 3.04
C ALA A 336 3.03 7.48 2.63
N TYR A 337 3.49 6.51 1.82
CA TYR A 337 4.87 6.50 1.30
C TYR A 337 5.14 7.68 0.39
N TRP A 338 4.31 7.92 -0.62
CA TRP A 338 4.53 9.00 -1.58
C TRP A 338 4.48 10.39 -0.94
N LYS A 339 3.63 10.58 0.07
CA LYS A 339 3.61 11.81 0.88
C LYS A 339 4.89 11.99 1.70
N SER A 340 5.57 10.91 2.07
CA SER A 340 6.69 10.95 3.03
C SER A 340 8.07 11.19 2.42
N VAL A 341 8.22 11.06 1.10
CA VAL A 341 9.51 11.24 0.42
C VAL A 341 9.52 12.54 -0.36
N GLN A 342 10.36 13.47 0.06
CA GLN A 342 10.43 14.80 -0.56
C GLN A 342 11.02 14.74 -1.97
N GLN A 343 12.09 13.97 -2.16
CA GLN A 343 12.84 13.85 -3.41
C GLN A 343 12.86 12.38 -3.89
N PRO A 344 11.72 11.83 -4.39
CA PRO A 344 11.57 10.41 -4.65
C PRO A 344 12.20 9.90 -5.95
N GLY A 345 12.74 10.80 -6.79
CA GLY A 345 13.16 10.44 -8.16
C GLY A 345 14.02 9.17 -8.27
N GLU A 346 14.97 8.99 -7.35
CA GLU A 346 15.90 7.87 -7.31
C GLU A 346 15.46 6.72 -6.38
N GLY A 347 14.27 6.81 -5.79
CA GLY A 347 13.75 5.87 -4.81
C GLY A 347 12.69 4.93 -5.37
N LEU A 348 12.86 3.63 -5.13
CA LEU A 348 11.93 2.58 -5.50
C LEU A 348 10.99 2.30 -4.33
N PHE A 349 9.70 2.46 -4.56
CA PHE A 349 8.64 2.09 -3.63
C PHE A 349 8.23 0.64 -3.87
N ILE A 350 8.29 -0.19 -2.84
CA ILE A 350 7.98 -1.62 -2.93
C ILE A 350 7.02 -2.07 -1.84
N GLY A 351 6.09 -2.95 -2.17
CA GLY A 351 5.13 -3.49 -1.21
C GLY A 351 3.74 -3.69 -1.78
N GLU A 352 2.78 -3.90 -0.90
CA GLU A 352 1.36 -4.00 -1.22
C GLU A 352 0.69 -2.60 -1.11
N PRO A 353 0.31 -1.97 -2.24
CA PRO A 353 -0.01 -0.55 -2.26
C PRO A 353 -1.28 -0.16 -1.50
N LEU A 354 -2.28 -1.03 -1.46
CA LEU A 354 -3.60 -0.72 -0.91
C LEU A 354 -3.75 -1.07 0.56
N ALA A 355 -2.74 -1.69 1.21
CA ALA A 355 -2.79 -2.02 2.63
C ALA A 355 -3.17 -0.80 3.46
N ARG A 356 -4.20 -0.94 4.30
CA ARG A 356 -4.81 0.17 5.05
C ARG A 356 -5.25 -0.29 6.45
N PRO A 357 -4.31 -0.48 7.38
CA PRO A 357 -4.64 -0.97 8.72
C PRO A 357 -5.59 -0.05 9.50
N TRP A 358 -5.53 1.26 9.28
CA TRP A 358 -6.33 2.28 9.99
C TRP A 358 -7.33 2.96 9.05
N SER A 359 -8.21 2.18 8.41
CA SER A 359 -9.26 2.75 7.58
C SER A 359 -10.29 3.52 8.43
N LYS A 360 -10.81 4.61 7.90
CA LYS A 360 -11.95 5.32 8.50
C LYS A 360 -13.29 4.69 8.15
N THR A 361 -13.28 3.58 7.45
CA THR A 361 -14.48 2.85 7.04
C THR A 361 -14.43 1.43 7.59
N MET A 362 -15.47 1.05 8.32
CA MET A 362 -15.68 -0.31 8.83
C MET A 362 -16.91 -0.91 8.16
N MET A 363 -16.82 -2.19 7.84
CA MET A 363 -17.94 -3.00 7.36
C MET A 363 -18.15 -4.18 8.27
N SER A 364 -19.38 -4.58 8.47
CA SER A 364 -19.75 -5.79 9.23
C SER A 364 -21.11 -6.28 8.80
N TYR A 365 -21.35 -7.56 8.97
CA TYR A 365 -22.71 -8.12 8.87
C TYR A 365 -23.39 -8.13 10.24
N GLN A 366 -24.64 -7.68 10.28
CA GLN A 366 -25.56 -7.84 11.40
C GLN A 366 -26.76 -8.69 10.89
N GLY A 367 -26.68 -10.00 11.07
CA GLY A 367 -27.55 -10.96 10.39
C GLY A 367 -27.32 -10.91 8.88
N HIS A 368 -28.36 -10.62 8.10
CA HIS A 368 -28.28 -10.44 6.65
C HIS A 368 -28.06 -8.99 6.22
N THR A 369 -27.94 -8.07 7.16
CA THR A 369 -27.74 -6.64 6.85
C THR A 369 -26.26 -6.30 6.81
N LEU A 370 -25.76 -5.80 5.68
CA LEU A 370 -24.42 -5.20 5.59
C LEU A 370 -24.49 -3.80 6.22
N VAL A 371 -23.67 -3.59 7.25
CA VAL A 371 -23.54 -2.30 7.94
C VAL A 371 -22.19 -1.70 7.59
N ILE A 372 -22.22 -0.49 7.00
CA ILE A 372 -21.03 0.29 6.65
C ILE A 372 -21.01 1.52 7.54
N LYS A 373 -19.93 1.71 8.30
CA LYS A 373 -19.69 2.93 9.09
C LYS A 373 -18.45 3.63 8.52
N THR A 374 -18.62 4.89 8.12
CA THR A 374 -17.54 5.62 7.48
C THR A 374 -17.47 7.09 7.90
N GLN A 375 -16.24 7.58 8.10
CA GLN A 375 -15.91 9.00 8.25
C GLN A 375 -15.28 9.57 6.96
N GLU A 376 -15.27 8.81 5.88
CA GLU A 376 -14.71 9.23 4.58
C GLU A 376 -15.72 10.06 3.75
N LEU A 377 -17.00 10.07 4.15
CA LEU A 377 -18.08 10.76 3.48
C LEU A 377 -18.54 11.95 4.31
N ASP A 378 -18.84 13.04 3.62
CA ASP A 378 -19.43 14.23 4.23
C ASP A 378 -20.89 13.98 4.58
N THR A 379 -21.27 14.24 5.83
CA THR A 379 -22.64 14.03 6.34
C THR A 379 -23.68 14.96 5.71
N GLU A 380 -23.25 16.05 5.06
CA GLU A 380 -24.12 17.03 4.41
C GLU A 380 -24.41 16.70 2.94
N ASN A 381 -23.73 15.74 2.37
CA ASN A 381 -23.92 15.34 0.97
C ASN A 381 -24.91 14.18 0.82
N ASN A 382 -25.57 14.14 -0.34
CA ASN A 382 -26.41 13.01 -0.74
C ASN A 382 -25.57 11.99 -1.52
N TYR A 383 -25.80 10.71 -1.26
CA TYR A 383 -25.07 9.61 -1.91
C TYR A 383 -26.05 8.64 -2.58
N LEU A 384 -25.55 7.98 -3.61
CA LEU A 384 -26.14 6.83 -4.26
C LEU A 384 -25.31 5.60 -3.91
N ILE A 385 -25.97 4.49 -3.58
CA ILE A 385 -25.34 3.21 -3.39
C ILE A 385 -25.66 2.33 -4.57
N GLU A 386 -24.64 1.75 -5.15
CA GLU A 386 -24.73 0.84 -6.29
C GLU A 386 -24.03 -0.47 -5.94
N GLN A 387 -24.47 -1.57 -6.57
CA GLN A 387 -23.94 -2.91 -6.35
C GLN A 387 -23.66 -3.64 -7.65
N ARG A 388 -22.81 -4.66 -7.62
CA ARG A 388 -22.56 -5.62 -8.68
C ARG A 388 -21.95 -6.91 -8.12
N ASN A 389 -22.03 -8.03 -8.84
CA ASN A 389 -21.50 -9.32 -8.38
C ASN A 389 -20.15 -9.68 -9.04
N SER A 390 -19.67 -8.90 -9.98
CA SER A 390 -18.36 -9.10 -10.62
C SER A 390 -17.70 -7.77 -10.94
N PRO A 391 -16.36 -7.66 -10.88
CA PRO A 391 -15.64 -6.45 -11.27
C PRO A 391 -15.91 -5.97 -12.70
N ASN A 392 -16.39 -6.86 -13.58
CA ASN A 392 -16.64 -6.57 -15.00
C ASN A 392 -18.11 -6.29 -15.32
N GLU A 393 -19.01 -6.42 -14.35
CA GLU A 393 -20.43 -6.12 -14.53
C GLU A 393 -20.73 -4.61 -14.39
N GLN A 394 -21.86 -4.19 -14.94
CA GLN A 394 -22.36 -2.83 -14.76
C GLN A 394 -22.85 -2.64 -13.32
N TRP A 395 -22.69 -1.41 -12.82
CA TRP A 395 -23.24 -1.01 -11.55
C TRP A 395 -24.76 -0.84 -11.65
N ILE A 396 -25.49 -1.35 -10.67
CA ILE A 396 -26.93 -1.20 -10.53
C ILE A 396 -27.25 -0.57 -9.18
N ASP A 397 -28.30 0.25 -9.12
CA ASP A 397 -28.74 0.91 -7.89
C ASP A 397 -29.11 -0.15 -6.84
N THR A 398 -28.70 0.09 -5.60
CA THR A 398 -29.12 -0.72 -4.46
C THR A 398 -30.50 -0.30 -4.02
N PRO A 399 -31.48 -1.23 -3.90
CA PRO A 399 -32.89 -0.89 -3.64
C PRO A 399 -33.15 -0.21 -2.28
N ASP A 400 -32.26 -0.39 -1.30
CA ASP A 400 -32.50 0.04 0.08
C ASP A 400 -31.57 1.13 0.58
N GLY A 401 -32.18 1.99 1.40
CA GLY A 401 -31.76 3.32 1.69
C GLY A 401 -30.61 3.50 2.66
N ILE A 402 -29.99 4.65 2.49
CA ILE A 402 -29.02 5.25 3.41
C ILE A 402 -29.76 5.76 4.64
N THR A 403 -29.41 5.30 5.83
CA THR A 403 -29.74 5.97 7.07
C THR A 403 -28.48 6.68 7.57
N ALA A 404 -28.41 7.99 7.34
CA ALA A 404 -27.32 8.78 7.89
C ALA A 404 -27.55 8.98 9.40
N ASN A 405 -26.56 8.59 10.20
CA ASN A 405 -26.53 8.94 11.62
C ASN A 405 -25.40 9.93 11.87
N SER A 406 -25.74 11.21 11.97
CA SER A 406 -24.79 12.33 12.10
C SER A 406 -24.27 12.54 13.52
N LYS A 407 -24.66 11.73 14.53
CA LYS A 407 -24.35 12.00 15.95
C LYS A 407 -22.87 11.93 16.31
N ASP A 408 -22.05 11.14 15.59
CA ASP A 408 -20.66 10.89 15.96
C ASP A 408 -19.67 11.14 14.80
N ASN A 409 -19.95 12.06 13.90
CA ASN A 409 -19.13 12.35 12.70
C ASN A 409 -18.88 11.14 11.80
N TYR A 410 -19.78 10.17 11.73
CA TYR A 410 -19.74 9.10 10.75
C TYR A 410 -21.10 8.89 10.10
N LEU A 411 -21.09 8.42 8.85
CA LEU A 411 -22.29 7.89 8.19
C LEU A 411 -22.41 6.41 8.47
N GLU A 412 -23.57 5.97 8.90
CA GLU A 412 -23.93 4.55 8.97
C GLU A 412 -24.90 4.23 7.83
N ILE A 413 -24.50 3.31 6.98
CA ILE A 413 -25.25 2.83 5.83
C ILE A 413 -25.63 1.38 6.12
N ARG A 414 -26.90 1.04 5.96
CA ARG A 414 -27.44 -0.30 6.19
C ARG A 414 -28.08 -0.80 4.89
N ILE A 415 -27.55 -1.90 4.37
CA ILE A 415 -28.03 -2.56 3.16
C ILE A 415 -28.68 -3.88 3.59
N GLN A 416 -29.99 -3.96 3.49
CA GLN A 416 -30.75 -5.18 3.78
C GLN A 416 -30.42 -6.23 2.73
N ASP A 417 -30.30 -7.50 3.17
CA ASP A 417 -29.95 -8.61 2.29
C ASP A 417 -28.75 -8.34 1.38
N GLY A 418 -27.72 -7.67 1.95
CA GLY A 418 -26.51 -7.24 1.25
C GLY A 418 -25.64 -8.44 0.85
N ILE A 419 -25.92 -9.05 -0.30
CA ILE A 419 -25.26 -10.26 -0.82
C ILE A 419 -24.34 -9.99 -2.01
N ALA A 420 -24.28 -8.77 -2.53
CA ALA A 420 -23.40 -8.45 -3.65
C ALA A 420 -21.91 -8.49 -3.23
N GLU A 421 -21.05 -8.86 -4.18
CA GLU A 421 -19.61 -8.93 -3.93
C GLU A 421 -18.95 -7.54 -3.92
N HIS A 422 -19.59 -6.56 -4.57
CA HIS A 422 -19.04 -5.21 -4.73
C HIS A 422 -20.12 -4.17 -4.50
N TYR A 423 -19.81 -3.15 -3.70
CA TYR A 423 -20.61 -1.94 -3.50
C TYR A 423 -19.82 -0.72 -3.88
N ARG A 424 -20.53 0.30 -4.39
CA ARG A 424 -19.98 1.62 -4.69
C ARG A 424 -20.89 2.69 -4.09
N ILE A 425 -20.28 3.68 -3.45
CA ILE A 425 -20.97 4.89 -2.99
C ILE A 425 -20.51 6.03 -3.88
N THR A 426 -21.46 6.73 -4.50
CA THR A 426 -21.17 7.90 -5.34
C THR A 426 -21.92 9.11 -4.80
N GLN A 427 -21.31 10.29 -4.89
CA GLN A 427 -21.99 11.54 -4.52
C GLN A 427 -23.00 11.89 -5.59
N LYS A 428 -24.26 12.13 -5.20
CA LYS A 428 -25.29 12.62 -6.12
C LYS A 428 -24.97 14.05 -6.53
N PRO A 429 -25.02 14.38 -7.83
CA PRO A 429 -24.89 15.76 -8.25
C PRO A 429 -26.04 16.60 -7.65
N PHE A 430 -25.71 17.78 -7.15
CA PHE A 430 -26.72 18.76 -6.79
C PHE A 430 -27.40 19.25 -8.08
N TYR A 431 -28.59 18.78 -8.35
CA TYR A 431 -29.46 19.43 -9.32
C TYR A 431 -30.07 20.66 -8.64
N PHE A 432 -29.58 21.86 -8.95
CA PHE A 432 -30.36 23.06 -8.76
C PHE A 432 -31.56 22.96 -9.72
N GLY A 433 -32.72 22.60 -9.21
CA GLY A 433 -33.96 22.67 -9.95
C GLY A 433 -34.17 24.12 -10.36
N ILE A 434 -33.91 24.46 -11.62
CA ILE A 434 -34.45 25.66 -12.24
C ILE A 434 -35.95 25.38 -12.39
N THR A 435 -36.73 25.75 -11.39
CA THR A 435 -38.18 25.90 -11.56
C THR A 435 -38.36 27.09 -12.49
N THR A 436 -38.50 26.84 -13.78
CA THR A 436 -39.11 27.81 -14.68
C THR A 436 -40.52 28.02 -14.20
N LEU A 437 -40.81 29.22 -13.64
CA LEU A 437 -42.16 29.66 -13.40
C LEU A 437 -42.87 29.67 -14.74
N PRO A 438 -44.09 29.12 -14.84
CA PRO A 438 -44.91 29.30 -16.04
C PRO A 438 -45.31 30.77 -16.15
N GLU A 439 -45.24 31.31 -17.40
CA GLU A 439 -45.77 32.61 -17.78
C GLU A 439 -47.28 32.68 -17.62
#